data_6adb0db38ef37fa15aee6305998abfbc
#
_entry.id   6adb0db38ef37fa15aee6305998abfbc
#
_cell.length_a   1.000
_cell.length_b   1.000
_cell.length_c   1.000
_cell.angle_alpha   90.00
_cell.angle_beta   90.00
_cell.angle_gamma   90.00
#
_symmetry.space_group_name_H-M   'P 1'
#
loop_
_entity.id
_entity.type
_entity.pdbx_description
1 polymer ?
#
loop_
_entity_poly.entity_id
_entity_poly.type
_entity_poly.pdbx_seq_one_letter_code
_entity_poly.pdbx_strand_id
1 'polypeptide(L)'
;MIPSRDIGDVANELKKFNNLKKITRDGSVIYKNAIELANPKIVQINDRFHILKSLSESISNELRAILPYNITIDKIDENIKMKTLKERFYNAKKDINNGATLKNACSNNNIHYKTMKKLMEMNEYEIVSYFEDEKMTQRMERIEEKNKLVDEVKQMRNKGMSYTKISKLLNISRKTAKKYATDGFVFTIENTSRHRTNSCEKYHTEIQNMIDSHYTIKEIYEHIVTKGDEGKYGSVKRTVAQMKKTGQFKNKVVLPRKHVIKLLYKQLNKIAELSKGKLRKIYQLYPKVKMLLELFYEFKSILHSMKSVNALESWIKKAGTDNFSHINSFITGIKKDFDAVKNSIL
;
A
#
# COMPACT_ATOMS: atom_id res chain seq x y z
N MET A 1 20.44 46.46 -14.40
CA MET A 1 19.82 45.24 -15.04
C MET A 1 20.82 44.74 -16.07
N ILE A 2 21.19 43.47 -16.04
CA ILE A 2 22.13 42.88 -17.02
C ILE A 2 21.40 42.77 -18.37
N PRO A 3 21.95 43.32 -19.48
CA PRO A 3 21.24 43.37 -20.77
C PRO A 3 21.07 41.99 -21.41
N SER A 4 22.01 41.10 -21.22
CA SER A 4 21.93 39.70 -21.70
C SER A 4 22.59 38.73 -20.71
N ARG A 5 22.49 37.42 -21.01
CA ARG A 5 23.21 36.38 -20.26
C ARG A 5 24.56 36.03 -20.88
N ASP A 6 25.04 36.81 -21.81
CA ASP A 6 26.33 36.59 -22.45
C ASP A 6 27.49 36.81 -21.47
N ILE A 7 28.56 36.02 -21.64
CA ILE A 7 29.72 36.01 -20.76
C ILE A 7 30.30 37.43 -20.62
N GLY A 8 30.41 38.17 -21.72
CA GLY A 8 30.97 39.52 -21.77
C GLY A 8 30.13 40.53 -20.99
N ASP A 9 28.80 40.53 -21.17
CA ASP A 9 27.86 41.43 -20.50
C ASP A 9 27.86 41.21 -19.00
N VAL A 10 27.78 39.92 -18.60
CA VAL A 10 27.82 39.55 -17.17
C VAL A 10 29.18 39.93 -16.55
N ALA A 11 30.29 39.68 -17.22
CA ALA A 11 31.63 40.03 -16.74
C ALA A 11 31.79 41.54 -16.60
N ASN A 12 31.35 42.34 -17.55
CA ASN A 12 31.40 43.80 -17.51
C ASN A 12 30.59 44.38 -16.36
N GLU A 13 29.41 43.81 -16.07
CA GLU A 13 28.58 44.20 -14.94
C GLU A 13 29.30 43.87 -13.62
N LEU A 14 29.87 42.66 -13.50
CA LEU A 14 30.61 42.27 -12.29
C LEU A 14 31.85 43.11 -12.00
N LYS A 15 32.54 43.60 -13.03
CA LYS A 15 33.70 44.49 -12.89
C LYS A 15 33.38 45.84 -12.21
N LYS A 16 32.12 46.25 -12.19
CA LYS A 16 31.68 47.46 -11.50
C LYS A 16 31.74 47.34 -9.97
N PHE A 17 31.84 46.11 -9.46
CA PHE A 17 31.82 45.80 -8.01
C PHE A 17 33.22 45.43 -7.51
N ASN A 18 34.04 46.45 -7.22
CA ASN A 18 35.44 46.24 -6.85
C ASN A 18 35.67 45.47 -5.52
N ASN A 19 34.65 45.42 -4.64
CA ASN A 19 34.73 44.78 -3.33
C ASN A 19 34.17 43.35 -3.31
N LEU A 20 33.81 42.78 -4.47
CA LEU A 20 33.20 41.49 -4.58
C LEU A 20 34.20 40.36 -4.30
N LYS A 21 34.02 39.65 -3.20
CA LYS A 21 34.92 38.56 -2.75
C LYS A 21 34.33 37.18 -2.99
N LYS A 22 33.01 37.04 -2.89
CA LYS A 22 32.29 35.76 -3.02
C LYS A 22 31.05 35.93 -3.88
N ILE A 23 30.77 34.99 -4.75
CA ILE A 23 29.54 34.96 -5.56
C ILE A 23 28.89 33.55 -5.45
N THR A 24 27.61 33.51 -5.08
CA THR A 24 26.82 32.30 -5.18
C THR A 24 26.14 32.27 -6.56
N ARG A 25 26.23 31.12 -7.25
CA ARG A 25 25.65 30.91 -8.57
C ARG A 25 25.02 29.53 -8.70
N ASP A 26 24.19 29.35 -9.70
CA ASP A 26 23.80 28.03 -10.19
C ASP A 26 25.00 27.34 -10.89
N GLY A 27 24.89 26.10 -11.26
CA GLY A 27 25.94 25.34 -11.95
C GLY A 27 26.22 25.77 -13.41
N SER A 28 25.75 26.95 -13.84
CA SER A 28 25.92 27.45 -15.22
C SER A 28 27.37 27.74 -15.54
N VAL A 29 27.84 27.16 -16.65
CA VAL A 29 29.18 27.40 -17.19
C VAL A 29 29.36 28.86 -17.65
N ILE A 30 28.28 29.49 -18.14
CA ILE A 30 28.27 30.89 -18.56
C ILE A 30 28.65 31.80 -17.39
N TYR A 31 27.99 31.66 -16.26
CA TYR A 31 28.29 32.45 -15.06
C TYR A 31 29.66 32.13 -14.49
N LYS A 32 30.10 30.84 -14.54
CA LYS A 32 31.46 30.46 -14.15
C LYS A 32 32.49 31.28 -14.94
N ASN A 33 32.40 31.22 -16.26
CA ASN A 33 33.38 31.88 -17.15
C ASN A 33 33.30 33.41 -17.05
N ALA A 34 32.10 33.96 -16.87
CA ALA A 34 31.91 35.41 -16.71
C ALA A 34 32.55 35.93 -15.41
N ILE A 35 32.45 35.19 -14.31
CA ILE A 35 33.11 35.54 -13.04
C ILE A 35 34.62 35.44 -13.16
N GLU A 36 35.15 34.39 -13.78
CA GLU A 36 36.56 34.20 -14.02
C GLU A 36 37.12 35.34 -14.90
N LEU A 37 36.37 35.75 -15.94
CA LEU A 37 36.73 36.87 -16.83
C LEU A 37 36.67 38.24 -16.10
N ALA A 38 35.72 38.39 -15.17
CA ALA A 38 35.61 39.63 -14.38
C ALA A 38 36.71 39.78 -13.37
N ASN A 39 36.93 38.79 -12.54
CA ASN A 39 38.00 38.74 -11.54
C ASN A 39 38.23 37.29 -11.05
N PRO A 40 39.34 36.65 -11.40
CA PRO A 40 39.63 35.27 -11.03
C PRO A 40 39.84 35.04 -9.52
N LYS A 41 40.00 36.13 -8.73
CA LYS A 41 40.12 36.03 -7.26
C LYS A 41 38.78 35.89 -6.53
N ILE A 42 37.67 36.04 -7.24
CA ILE A 42 36.35 35.89 -6.64
C ILE A 42 36.10 34.41 -6.33
N VAL A 43 35.77 34.11 -5.09
CA VAL A 43 35.39 32.75 -4.66
C VAL A 43 33.99 32.44 -5.17
N GLN A 44 33.89 31.47 -6.05
CA GLN A 44 32.64 30.99 -6.57
C GLN A 44 32.04 29.94 -5.62
N ILE A 45 30.77 30.02 -5.35
CA ILE A 45 30.03 29.11 -4.48
C ILE A 45 28.84 28.58 -5.29
N ASN A 46 28.72 27.26 -5.43
CA ASN A 46 27.56 26.69 -6.10
C ASN A 46 26.36 26.66 -5.16
N ASP A 47 25.18 27.01 -5.67
CA ASP A 47 23.94 27.00 -4.89
C ASP A 47 23.56 25.56 -4.49
N ARG A 48 23.50 25.32 -3.19
CA ARG A 48 23.16 23.99 -2.61
C ARG A 48 21.82 23.48 -3.10
N PHE A 49 20.83 24.35 -3.30
CA PHE A 49 19.52 23.96 -3.81
C PHE A 49 19.62 23.39 -5.22
N HIS A 50 20.37 24.06 -6.10
CA HIS A 50 20.56 23.60 -7.48
C HIS A 50 21.36 22.30 -7.56
N ILE A 51 22.38 22.12 -6.73
CA ILE A 51 23.11 20.86 -6.63
C ILE A 51 22.20 19.73 -6.18
N LEU A 52 21.43 19.92 -5.11
CA LEU A 52 20.52 18.89 -4.59
C LEU A 52 19.37 18.58 -5.54
N LYS A 53 18.85 19.59 -6.24
CA LYS A 53 17.84 19.44 -7.29
C LYS A 53 18.36 18.56 -8.43
N SER A 54 19.57 18.85 -8.94
CA SER A 54 20.20 18.08 -10.02
C SER A 54 20.44 16.61 -9.60
N LEU A 55 20.90 16.35 -8.36
CA LEU A 55 21.00 15.00 -7.84
C LEU A 55 19.63 14.31 -7.75
N SER A 56 18.61 15.02 -7.26
CA SER A 56 17.25 14.47 -7.16
C SER A 56 16.70 14.05 -8.52
N GLU A 57 16.95 14.85 -9.56
CA GLU A 57 16.56 14.55 -10.93
C GLU A 57 17.31 13.33 -11.48
N SER A 58 18.63 13.27 -11.26
CA SER A 58 19.46 12.12 -11.67
C SER A 58 18.99 10.83 -11.01
N ILE A 59 18.78 10.82 -9.69
CA ILE A 59 18.26 9.66 -8.97
C ILE A 59 16.84 9.31 -9.38
N SER A 60 15.99 10.30 -9.61
CA SER A 60 14.61 10.06 -10.10
C SER A 60 14.63 9.35 -11.46
N ASN A 61 15.54 9.71 -12.35
CA ASN A 61 15.69 9.05 -13.65
C ASN A 61 16.20 7.61 -13.51
N GLU A 62 17.19 7.36 -12.63
CA GLU A 62 17.63 5.99 -12.32
C GLU A 62 16.50 5.15 -11.71
N LEU A 63 15.74 5.71 -10.77
CA LEU A 63 14.59 5.02 -10.18
C LEU A 63 13.52 4.68 -11.23
N ARG A 64 13.33 5.57 -12.23
CA ARG A 64 12.40 5.30 -13.35
C ARG A 64 12.91 4.21 -14.29
N ALA A 65 14.22 4.09 -14.46
CA ALA A 65 14.83 3.04 -15.27
C ALA A 65 14.76 1.67 -14.58
N ILE A 66 14.92 1.63 -13.25
CA ILE A 66 14.95 0.39 -12.46
C ILE A 66 13.53 -0.09 -12.12
N LEU A 67 12.62 0.81 -11.78
CA LEU A 67 11.30 0.47 -11.29
C LEU A 67 10.27 0.47 -12.42
N PRO A 68 9.44 -0.57 -12.54
CA PRO A 68 8.26 -0.53 -13.41
C PRO A 68 7.31 0.59 -12.97
N TYR A 69 6.43 1.03 -13.86
CA TYR A 69 5.44 2.07 -13.55
C TYR A 69 4.60 1.70 -12.31
N ASN A 70 4.18 0.43 -12.25
CA ASN A 70 3.48 -0.16 -11.13
C ASN A 70 4.35 -1.28 -10.52
N ILE A 71 4.74 -1.10 -9.27
CA ILE A 71 5.52 -2.07 -8.50
C ILE A 71 4.52 -3.02 -7.84
N THR A 72 4.62 -4.30 -8.14
CA THR A 72 3.81 -5.32 -7.50
C THR A 72 4.64 -5.98 -6.40
N ILE A 73 4.17 -5.87 -5.17
CA ILE A 73 4.76 -6.53 -4.00
C ILE A 73 3.75 -7.50 -3.41
N ASP A 74 4.23 -8.60 -2.85
CA ASP A 74 3.36 -9.45 -2.06
C ASP A 74 2.78 -8.63 -0.92
N LYS A 75 1.47 -8.83 -0.68
CA LYS A 75 0.83 -8.20 0.46
C LYS A 75 1.68 -8.56 1.66
N ILE A 76 2.18 -7.57 2.34
CA ILE A 76 2.82 -7.83 3.60
C ILE A 76 1.67 -8.39 4.44
N ASP A 77 1.76 -9.68 4.75
CA ASP A 77 1.26 -10.12 6.01
C ASP A 77 2.10 -9.37 7.05
N GLU A 78 1.78 -8.10 7.22
CA GLU A 78 1.81 -7.57 8.54
C GLU A 78 0.86 -8.53 9.23
N ASN A 79 1.41 -9.54 9.92
CA ASN A 79 0.72 -10.44 10.82
C ASN A 79 0.28 -9.67 12.08
N ILE A 80 -0.33 -8.59 11.83
CA ILE A 80 -1.56 -8.18 12.41
C ILE A 80 -2.61 -8.95 11.57
N LYS A 81 -2.97 -10.23 11.94
CA LYS A 81 -4.35 -10.68 11.81
C LYS A 81 -5.15 -9.41 12.03
N MET A 82 -5.94 -8.95 11.01
CA MET A 82 -6.75 -7.76 11.24
C MET A 82 -7.60 -8.15 12.44
N LYS A 83 -7.08 -7.78 13.63
CA LYS A 83 -7.75 -8.04 14.89
C LYS A 83 -9.14 -7.53 14.66
N THR A 84 -10.15 -8.34 14.90
CA THR A 84 -11.54 -7.90 14.79
C THR A 84 -11.68 -6.57 15.51
N LEU A 85 -12.65 -5.75 15.20
CA LEU A 85 -12.86 -4.49 15.93
C LEU A 85 -12.92 -4.76 17.45
N LYS A 86 -13.47 -5.92 17.85
CA LYS A 86 -13.48 -6.43 19.24
C LYS A 86 -12.06 -6.57 19.80
N GLU A 87 -11.18 -7.30 19.13
CA GLU A 87 -9.79 -7.49 19.58
C GLU A 87 -9.01 -6.16 19.60
N ARG A 88 -9.21 -5.30 18.62
CA ARG A 88 -8.59 -3.97 18.57
C ARG A 88 -9.04 -3.09 19.75
N PHE A 89 -10.33 -3.13 20.07
CA PHE A 89 -10.90 -2.42 21.21
C PHE A 89 -10.28 -2.88 22.53
N TYR A 90 -10.22 -4.18 22.79
CA TYR A 90 -9.65 -4.69 24.05
C TYR A 90 -8.16 -4.41 24.16
N ASN A 91 -7.40 -4.45 23.05
CA ASN A 91 -5.99 -4.05 23.05
C ASN A 91 -5.83 -2.54 23.34
N ALA A 92 -6.66 -1.69 22.73
CA ALA A 92 -6.63 -0.25 22.99
C ALA A 92 -7.00 0.05 24.47
N LYS A 93 -7.98 -0.67 25.05
CA LYS A 93 -8.33 -0.58 26.47
C LYS A 93 -7.15 -0.98 27.36
N LYS A 94 -6.41 -2.03 26.98
CA LYS A 94 -5.18 -2.45 27.67
C LYS A 94 -4.08 -1.39 27.58
N ASP A 95 -3.87 -0.78 26.42
CA ASP A 95 -2.89 0.30 26.25
C ASP A 95 -3.21 1.51 27.13
N ILE A 96 -4.50 1.87 27.25
CA ILE A 96 -4.96 2.95 28.14
C ILE A 96 -4.69 2.62 29.59
N ASN A 97 -5.00 1.39 30.02
CA ASN A 97 -4.72 0.94 31.38
C ASN A 97 -3.21 0.93 31.71
N ASN A 98 -2.37 0.79 30.68
CA ASN A 98 -0.90 0.88 30.79
C ASN A 98 -0.38 2.33 30.67
N GLY A 99 -1.25 3.33 30.74
CA GLY A 99 -0.87 4.75 30.75
C GLY A 99 -0.83 5.44 29.39
N ALA A 100 -1.24 4.78 28.30
CA ALA A 100 -1.33 5.44 27.01
C ALA A 100 -2.51 6.41 26.94
N THR A 101 -2.34 7.54 26.25
CA THR A 101 -3.45 8.44 25.97
C THR A 101 -4.46 7.79 25.03
N LEU A 102 -5.74 8.15 25.12
CA LEU A 102 -6.81 7.65 24.26
C LEU A 102 -6.45 7.81 22.75
N LYS A 103 -5.85 8.93 22.37
CA LYS A 103 -5.42 9.20 21.00
C LYS A 103 -4.33 8.23 20.52
N ASN A 104 -3.33 7.96 21.37
CA ASN A 104 -2.25 7.03 21.05
C ASN A 104 -2.75 5.58 21.00
N ALA A 105 -3.60 5.17 21.94
CA ALA A 105 -4.22 3.86 21.94
C ALA A 105 -5.06 3.61 20.68
N CYS A 106 -5.83 4.59 20.23
CA CYS A 106 -6.58 4.54 18.97
C CYS A 106 -5.66 4.38 17.76
N SER A 107 -4.57 5.14 17.71
CA SER A 107 -3.59 5.10 16.61
C SER A 107 -2.87 3.75 16.55
N ASN A 108 -2.42 3.23 17.70
CA ASN A 108 -1.68 1.97 17.80
C ASN A 108 -2.54 0.76 17.39
N ASN A 109 -3.84 0.81 17.69
CA ASN A 109 -4.77 -0.28 17.41
C ASN A 109 -5.66 -0.04 16.19
N ASN A 110 -5.41 1.01 15.41
CA ASN A 110 -6.16 1.35 14.19
C ASN A 110 -7.69 1.42 14.42
N ILE A 111 -8.11 2.10 15.49
CA ILE A 111 -9.52 2.36 15.82
C ILE A 111 -9.81 3.83 15.62
N HIS A 112 -10.95 4.14 15.01
CA HIS A 112 -11.38 5.52 14.88
C HIS A 112 -11.73 6.11 16.26
N TYR A 113 -11.25 7.32 16.56
CA TYR A 113 -11.40 7.97 17.87
C TYR A 113 -12.85 8.01 18.36
N LYS A 114 -13.81 8.39 17.48
CA LYS A 114 -15.24 8.44 17.82
C LYS A 114 -15.80 7.06 18.18
N THR A 115 -15.37 6.01 17.47
CA THR A 115 -15.77 4.63 17.75
C THR A 115 -15.23 4.17 19.11
N MET A 116 -13.95 4.45 19.40
CA MET A 116 -13.36 4.11 20.69
C MET A 116 -14.06 4.82 21.85
N LYS A 117 -14.32 6.13 21.70
CA LYS A 117 -15.04 6.91 22.71
C LYS A 117 -16.43 6.33 22.98
N LYS A 118 -17.21 6.04 21.92
CA LYS A 118 -18.53 5.40 22.03
C LYS A 118 -18.46 4.06 22.81
N LEU A 119 -17.48 3.21 22.49
CA LEU A 119 -17.32 1.91 23.13
C LEU A 119 -16.88 2.02 24.60
N MET A 120 -16.11 3.06 24.95
CA MET A 120 -15.71 3.30 26.34
C MET A 120 -16.84 3.82 27.22
N GLU A 121 -17.87 4.44 26.63
CA GLU A 121 -19.07 4.92 27.33
C GLU A 121 -20.12 3.81 27.57
N MET A 122 -19.96 2.65 26.91
CA MET A 122 -20.84 1.48 27.05
C MET A 122 -20.47 0.62 28.26
N ASN A 123 -21.48 0.01 28.89
CA ASN A 123 -21.25 -1.03 29.90
C ASN A 123 -20.80 -2.35 29.26
N GLU A 124 -20.34 -3.32 30.06
CA GLU A 124 -19.81 -4.59 29.52
C GLU A 124 -20.83 -5.40 28.72
N TYR A 125 -22.08 -5.40 29.12
CA TYR A 125 -23.16 -6.09 28.42
C TYR A 125 -23.42 -5.44 27.04
N GLU A 126 -23.50 -4.12 26.98
CA GLU A 126 -23.64 -3.36 25.73
C GLU A 126 -22.46 -3.57 24.79
N ILE A 127 -21.23 -3.66 25.31
CA ILE A 127 -20.02 -3.94 24.53
C ILE A 127 -20.10 -5.35 23.92
N VAL A 128 -20.51 -6.35 24.70
CA VAL A 128 -20.66 -7.72 24.21
C VAL A 128 -21.70 -7.75 23.10
N SER A 129 -22.89 -7.17 23.32
CA SER A 129 -23.96 -7.06 22.35
C SER A 129 -23.52 -6.30 21.08
N TYR A 130 -22.76 -5.23 21.22
CA TYR A 130 -22.24 -4.47 20.06
C TYR A 130 -21.30 -5.28 19.16
N PHE A 131 -20.58 -6.24 19.74
CA PHE A 131 -19.66 -7.10 18.98
C PHE A 131 -20.27 -8.42 18.53
N GLU A 132 -21.46 -8.76 19.00
CA GLU A 132 -22.21 -9.88 18.45
C GLU A 132 -22.67 -9.54 17.05
N ASP A 133 -22.44 -10.47 16.10
CA ASP A 133 -22.95 -10.31 14.74
C ASP A 133 -24.47 -10.52 14.76
N GLU A 134 -25.24 -9.45 14.76
CA GLU A 134 -26.71 -9.44 14.76
C GLU A 134 -27.30 -10.42 13.73
N LYS A 135 -26.68 -10.54 12.57
CA LYS A 135 -27.10 -11.51 11.54
C LYS A 135 -26.84 -12.95 11.97
N MET A 136 -25.75 -13.18 12.71
CA MET A 136 -25.42 -14.51 13.20
C MET A 136 -26.33 -14.90 14.34
N THR A 137 -26.64 -14.00 15.26
CA THR A 137 -27.60 -14.18 16.34
C THR A 137 -28.99 -14.50 15.79
N GLN A 138 -29.52 -13.69 14.89
CA GLN A 138 -30.80 -13.95 14.20
C GLN A 138 -30.82 -15.28 13.44
N ARG A 139 -29.66 -15.71 12.90
CA ARG A 139 -29.56 -17.00 12.22
C ARG A 139 -29.59 -18.16 13.21
N MET A 140 -28.92 -18.02 14.35
CA MET A 140 -28.94 -19.03 15.40
C MET A 140 -30.34 -19.19 16.01
N GLU A 141 -31.04 -18.08 16.29
CA GLU A 141 -32.43 -18.06 16.75
C GLU A 141 -33.36 -18.84 15.79
N ARG A 142 -33.24 -18.56 14.47
CA ARG A 142 -34.03 -19.28 13.46
C ARG A 142 -33.72 -20.78 13.38
N ILE A 143 -32.47 -21.17 13.67
CA ILE A 143 -32.07 -22.59 13.73
C ILE A 143 -32.67 -23.24 14.97
N GLU A 144 -32.64 -22.55 16.10
CA GLU A 144 -33.22 -23.03 17.34
C GLU A 144 -34.74 -23.22 17.25
N GLU A 145 -35.46 -22.22 16.69
CA GLU A 145 -36.93 -22.34 16.40
C GLU A 145 -37.23 -23.54 15.52
N LYS A 146 -36.42 -23.77 14.47
CA LYS A 146 -36.60 -24.93 13.60
C LYS A 146 -36.31 -26.26 14.29
N ASN A 147 -35.30 -26.29 15.20
CA ASN A 147 -35.03 -27.50 15.96
C ASN A 147 -36.12 -27.80 16.96
N LYS A 148 -36.73 -26.81 17.62
CA LYS A 148 -37.95 -27.00 18.44
C LYS A 148 -39.06 -27.66 17.63
N LEU A 149 -39.27 -27.17 16.39
CA LEU A 149 -40.27 -27.75 15.49
C LEU A 149 -39.92 -29.19 15.07
N VAL A 150 -38.66 -29.52 14.88
CA VAL A 150 -38.18 -30.90 14.60
C VAL A 150 -38.49 -31.80 15.80
N ASP A 151 -38.22 -31.35 17.02
CA ASP A 151 -38.47 -32.11 18.24
C ASP A 151 -39.96 -32.35 18.45
N GLU A 152 -40.83 -31.36 18.18
CA GLU A 152 -42.31 -31.54 18.22
C GLU A 152 -42.78 -32.59 17.20
N VAL A 153 -42.25 -32.58 15.96
CA VAL A 153 -42.54 -33.56 14.94
C VAL A 153 -42.15 -34.98 15.39
N LYS A 154 -40.96 -35.14 15.98
CA LYS A 154 -40.46 -36.41 16.53
C LYS A 154 -41.34 -36.92 17.67
N GLN A 155 -41.70 -36.05 18.62
CA GLN A 155 -42.57 -36.40 19.73
C GLN A 155 -43.97 -36.85 19.25
N MET A 156 -44.58 -36.12 18.29
CA MET A 156 -45.86 -36.49 17.72
C MET A 156 -45.78 -37.81 16.95
N ARG A 157 -44.64 -38.06 16.27
CA ARG A 157 -44.42 -39.32 15.56
C ARG A 157 -44.28 -40.50 16.53
N ASN A 158 -43.53 -40.31 17.64
CA ASN A 158 -43.41 -41.33 18.71
C ASN A 158 -44.76 -41.67 19.37
N LYS A 159 -45.69 -40.70 19.41
CA LYS A 159 -47.06 -40.93 19.84
C LYS A 159 -47.94 -41.61 18.76
N GLY A 160 -47.37 -42.11 17.66
CA GLY A 160 -48.07 -42.85 16.60
C GLY A 160 -48.83 -41.98 15.61
N MET A 161 -48.74 -40.67 15.64
CA MET A 161 -49.47 -39.81 14.70
C MET A 161 -48.98 -39.98 13.26
N SER A 162 -49.89 -39.97 12.29
CA SER A 162 -49.58 -40.03 10.87
C SER A 162 -48.96 -38.71 10.39
N TYR A 163 -48.06 -38.77 9.40
CA TYR A 163 -47.45 -37.57 8.80
C TYR A 163 -48.48 -36.56 8.25
N THR A 164 -49.63 -37.04 7.79
CA THR A 164 -50.73 -36.18 7.32
C THR A 164 -51.36 -35.40 8.47
N LYS A 165 -51.53 -36.03 9.65
CA LYS A 165 -52.07 -35.37 10.84
C LYS A 165 -51.10 -34.37 11.40
N ILE A 166 -49.80 -34.74 11.49
CA ILE A 166 -48.69 -33.84 11.92
C ILE A 166 -48.55 -32.61 11.00
N SER A 167 -48.61 -32.83 9.67
CA SER A 167 -48.51 -31.74 8.70
C SER A 167 -49.63 -30.71 8.83
N LYS A 168 -50.83 -31.15 9.11
CA LYS A 168 -52.02 -30.28 9.36
C LYS A 168 -51.90 -29.51 10.67
N LEU A 169 -51.48 -30.18 11.76
CA LEU A 169 -51.36 -29.57 13.08
C LEU A 169 -50.27 -28.51 13.15
N LEU A 170 -49.12 -28.78 12.54
CA LEU A 170 -47.95 -27.88 12.57
C LEU A 170 -47.85 -26.96 11.34
N ASN A 171 -48.86 -26.98 10.47
CA ASN A 171 -48.90 -26.19 9.23
C ASN A 171 -47.60 -26.31 8.37
N ILE A 172 -47.10 -27.53 8.23
CA ILE A 172 -45.95 -27.87 7.41
C ILE A 172 -46.32 -28.87 6.30
N SER A 173 -45.50 -28.96 5.25
CA SER A 173 -45.74 -29.96 4.23
C SER A 173 -45.53 -31.38 4.78
N ARG A 174 -46.30 -32.37 4.25
CA ARG A 174 -46.11 -33.78 4.59
C ARG A 174 -44.69 -34.27 4.32
N LYS A 175 -44.04 -33.74 3.25
CA LYS A 175 -42.65 -34.02 2.93
C LYS A 175 -41.72 -33.48 3.99
N THR A 176 -41.99 -32.28 4.51
CA THR A 176 -41.24 -31.65 5.61
C THR A 176 -41.41 -32.45 6.91
N ALA A 177 -42.63 -32.87 7.25
CA ALA A 177 -42.88 -33.69 8.43
C ALA A 177 -42.11 -35.04 8.37
N LYS A 178 -42.09 -35.70 7.19
CA LYS A 178 -41.31 -36.92 6.98
C LYS A 178 -39.79 -36.67 7.17
N LYS A 179 -39.27 -35.56 6.63
CA LYS A 179 -37.88 -35.19 6.77
C LYS A 179 -37.48 -34.90 8.23
N TYR A 180 -38.32 -34.18 8.97
CA TYR A 180 -38.05 -33.84 10.37
C TYR A 180 -38.14 -35.05 11.32
N ALA A 181 -38.95 -36.01 10.97
CA ALA A 181 -39.06 -37.26 11.72
C ALA A 181 -37.90 -38.24 11.48
N THR A 182 -36.99 -37.97 10.59
CA THR A 182 -35.79 -38.81 10.34
C THR A 182 -34.89 -38.81 11.56
N ASP A 183 -34.40 -39.97 11.99
CA ASP A 183 -33.52 -40.10 13.12
C ASP A 183 -32.23 -39.33 12.89
N GLY A 184 -31.74 -38.63 13.92
CA GLY A 184 -30.56 -37.80 13.84
C GLY A 184 -30.72 -36.48 13.09
N PHE A 185 -31.88 -36.17 12.51
CA PHE A 185 -32.07 -34.91 11.80
C PHE A 185 -32.08 -33.71 12.79
N VAL A 186 -31.20 -32.76 12.57
CA VAL A 186 -31.08 -31.50 13.30
C VAL A 186 -30.70 -30.40 12.29
N PHE A 187 -31.23 -29.19 12.47
CA PHE A 187 -30.78 -28.05 11.70
C PHE A 187 -29.47 -27.55 12.20
N THR A 188 -28.49 -27.39 11.29
CA THR A 188 -27.17 -26.77 11.53
C THR A 188 -27.01 -25.54 10.65
N ILE A 189 -25.97 -24.77 10.89
CA ILE A 189 -25.60 -23.60 10.07
C ILE A 189 -25.42 -24.01 8.60
N GLU A 190 -24.85 -25.17 8.35
CA GLU A 190 -24.61 -25.71 7.00
C GLU A 190 -25.89 -26.00 6.26
N ASN A 191 -26.92 -26.53 6.94
CA ASN A 191 -28.23 -26.85 6.34
C ASN A 191 -29.03 -25.62 5.91
N THR A 192 -28.61 -24.42 6.36
CA THR A 192 -29.29 -23.17 6.00
C THR A 192 -28.62 -22.45 4.82
N SER A 193 -27.41 -22.89 4.40
CA SER A 193 -26.75 -22.37 3.23
C SER A 193 -27.26 -23.07 1.96
N ARG A 194 -27.87 -22.30 1.06
CA ARG A 194 -28.20 -22.81 -0.29
C ARG A 194 -26.88 -22.85 -1.08
N HIS A 195 -26.24 -24.01 -1.17
CA HIS A 195 -25.24 -24.28 -2.18
C HIS A 195 -25.92 -24.26 -3.55
N ARG A 196 -25.82 -23.14 -4.25
CA ARG A 196 -26.09 -23.09 -5.68
C ARG A 196 -24.80 -23.51 -6.38
N THR A 197 -24.79 -24.68 -7.02
CA THR A 197 -23.73 -25.08 -7.94
C THR A 197 -23.56 -24.02 -9.01
N ASN A 198 -22.35 -23.51 -9.14
CA ASN A 198 -22.03 -22.52 -10.15
C ASN A 198 -21.56 -23.26 -11.41
N SER A 199 -22.18 -22.99 -12.57
CA SER A 199 -21.81 -23.63 -13.84
C SER A 199 -20.31 -23.44 -14.17
N CYS A 200 -19.72 -22.34 -13.72
CA CYS A 200 -18.30 -22.02 -13.95
C CYS A 200 -17.33 -22.81 -13.06
N GLU A 201 -17.81 -23.66 -12.14
CA GLU A 201 -16.95 -24.35 -11.15
C GLU A 201 -15.96 -25.31 -11.82
N LYS A 202 -16.39 -26.00 -12.89
CA LYS A 202 -15.54 -26.87 -13.70
C LYS A 202 -14.43 -26.14 -14.49
N TYR A 203 -14.58 -24.84 -14.70
CA TYR A 203 -13.62 -24.03 -15.46
C TYR A 203 -12.73 -23.15 -14.55
N HIS A 204 -12.74 -23.39 -13.24
CA HIS A 204 -12.02 -22.55 -12.26
C HIS A 204 -10.54 -22.38 -12.59
N THR A 205 -9.84 -23.45 -12.97
CA THR A 205 -8.41 -23.39 -13.31
C THR A 205 -8.15 -22.57 -14.58
N GLU A 206 -9.01 -22.74 -15.60
CA GLU A 206 -8.88 -21.97 -16.84
C GLU A 206 -9.18 -20.49 -16.62
N ILE A 207 -10.25 -20.20 -15.89
CA ILE A 207 -10.60 -18.82 -15.52
C ILE A 207 -9.46 -18.17 -14.75
N GLN A 208 -8.81 -18.90 -13.82
CA GLN A 208 -7.68 -18.39 -13.06
C GLN A 208 -6.50 -18.05 -13.98
N ASN A 209 -6.13 -18.98 -14.89
CA ASN A 209 -5.04 -18.76 -15.84
C ASN A 209 -5.30 -17.54 -16.75
N MET A 210 -6.54 -17.36 -17.18
CA MET A 210 -6.92 -16.21 -18.01
C MET A 210 -6.91 -14.89 -17.20
N ILE A 211 -7.30 -14.92 -15.92
CA ILE A 211 -7.18 -13.77 -15.01
C ILE A 211 -5.70 -13.39 -14.83
N ASP A 212 -4.84 -14.38 -14.65
CA ASP A 212 -3.39 -14.18 -14.48
C ASP A 212 -2.74 -13.65 -15.75
N SER A 213 -3.27 -14.02 -16.90
CA SER A 213 -2.86 -13.53 -18.23
C SER A 213 -3.55 -12.20 -18.63
N HIS A 214 -4.24 -11.54 -17.70
CA HIS A 214 -4.89 -10.23 -17.87
C HIS A 214 -6.02 -10.15 -18.91
N TYR A 215 -6.68 -11.27 -19.22
CA TYR A 215 -7.87 -11.26 -20.07
C TYR A 215 -9.02 -10.50 -19.42
N THR A 216 -9.84 -9.87 -20.27
CA THR A 216 -11.06 -9.19 -19.82
C THR A 216 -12.15 -10.20 -19.44
N ILE A 217 -13.11 -9.80 -18.62
CA ILE A 217 -14.22 -10.67 -18.21
C ILE A 217 -15.03 -11.13 -19.44
N LYS A 218 -15.09 -10.31 -20.49
CA LYS A 218 -15.78 -10.63 -21.73
C LYS A 218 -15.07 -11.77 -22.48
N GLU A 219 -13.76 -11.67 -22.66
CA GLU A 219 -12.94 -12.69 -23.30
C GLU A 219 -12.98 -14.02 -22.51
N ILE A 220 -12.92 -13.96 -21.18
CA ILE A 220 -13.08 -15.13 -20.31
C ILE A 220 -14.45 -15.79 -20.53
N TYR A 221 -15.51 -15.00 -20.59
CA TYR A 221 -16.86 -15.50 -20.84
C TYR A 221 -16.96 -16.17 -22.21
N GLU A 222 -16.51 -15.49 -23.27
CA GLU A 222 -16.53 -16.04 -24.63
C GLU A 222 -15.72 -17.34 -24.73
N HIS A 223 -14.57 -17.42 -24.06
CA HIS A 223 -13.74 -18.63 -24.02
C HIS A 223 -14.48 -19.84 -23.37
N ILE A 224 -15.08 -19.64 -22.19
CA ILE A 224 -15.76 -20.74 -21.52
C ILE A 224 -17.08 -21.15 -22.19
N VAL A 225 -17.77 -20.24 -22.86
CA VAL A 225 -18.92 -20.55 -23.72
C VAL A 225 -18.51 -21.46 -24.88
N THR A 226 -17.36 -21.19 -25.54
CA THR A 226 -16.85 -22.09 -26.60
C THR A 226 -16.47 -23.48 -26.07
N LYS A 227 -16.18 -23.59 -24.76
CA LYS A 227 -15.90 -24.85 -24.04
C LYS A 227 -17.16 -25.58 -23.55
N GLY A 228 -18.36 -25.03 -23.83
CA GLY A 228 -19.64 -25.65 -23.48
C GLY A 228 -20.23 -25.21 -22.14
N ASP A 229 -19.87 -24.02 -21.61
CA ASP A 229 -20.60 -23.44 -20.50
C ASP A 229 -21.90 -22.78 -20.98
N GLU A 230 -23.02 -23.24 -20.45
CA GLU A 230 -24.35 -22.68 -20.70
C GLU A 230 -24.69 -21.53 -19.72
N GLY A 231 -23.73 -21.12 -18.91
CA GLY A 231 -23.90 -20.09 -17.88
C GLY A 231 -24.05 -18.70 -18.45
N LYS A 232 -24.74 -17.84 -17.70
CA LYS A 232 -24.90 -16.42 -18.08
C LYS A 232 -23.62 -15.63 -17.76
N TYR A 233 -23.31 -14.59 -18.56
CA TYR A 233 -22.20 -13.63 -18.32
C TYR A 233 -22.10 -13.17 -16.86
N GLY A 234 -23.25 -12.93 -16.18
CA GLY A 234 -23.28 -12.55 -14.77
C GLY A 234 -22.75 -13.62 -13.81
N SER A 235 -22.77 -14.91 -14.19
CA SER A 235 -22.17 -16.00 -13.41
C SER A 235 -20.64 -15.90 -13.48
N VAL A 236 -20.08 -15.78 -14.68
CA VAL A 236 -18.64 -15.61 -14.91
C VAL A 236 -18.11 -14.35 -14.20
N LYS A 237 -18.82 -13.22 -14.36
CA LYS A 237 -18.47 -11.96 -13.70
C LYS A 237 -18.38 -12.12 -12.17
N ARG A 238 -19.33 -12.84 -11.55
CA ARG A 238 -19.31 -13.11 -10.09
C ARG A 238 -18.16 -14.04 -9.72
N THR A 239 -17.93 -15.09 -10.49
CA THR A 239 -16.83 -16.04 -10.27
C THR A 239 -15.48 -15.33 -10.36
N VAL A 240 -15.23 -14.55 -11.42
CA VAL A 240 -14.02 -13.74 -11.58
C VAL A 240 -13.84 -12.76 -10.41
N ALA A 241 -14.92 -12.07 -10.00
CA ALA A 241 -14.88 -11.15 -8.87
C ALA A 241 -14.56 -11.88 -7.55
N GLN A 242 -15.09 -13.08 -7.36
CA GLN A 242 -14.82 -13.91 -6.19
C GLN A 242 -13.40 -14.46 -6.22
N MET A 243 -12.92 -14.95 -7.36
CA MET A 243 -11.54 -15.42 -7.54
C MET A 243 -10.53 -14.29 -7.31
N LYS A 244 -10.79 -13.10 -7.84
CA LYS A 244 -10.00 -11.89 -7.55
C LYS A 244 -10.05 -11.49 -6.07
N LYS A 245 -11.13 -11.81 -5.35
CA LYS A 245 -11.24 -11.61 -3.89
C LYS A 245 -10.56 -12.71 -3.06
N THR A 246 -10.59 -13.95 -3.51
CA THR A 246 -10.09 -15.13 -2.76
C THR A 246 -8.74 -15.64 -3.25
N GLY A 247 -8.39 -15.37 -4.50
CA GLY A 247 -7.17 -15.84 -5.15
C GLY A 247 -5.90 -15.07 -4.79
N GLN A 248 -4.80 -15.41 -5.44
CA GLN A 248 -3.44 -14.85 -5.22
C GLN A 248 -3.38 -13.31 -5.31
N PHE A 249 -4.33 -12.65 -5.99
CA PHE A 249 -4.41 -11.18 -6.04
C PHE A 249 -4.74 -10.54 -4.68
N LYS A 250 -5.32 -11.27 -3.72
CA LYS A 250 -5.46 -10.76 -2.34
C LYS A 250 -4.11 -10.54 -1.66
N ASN A 251 -3.07 -11.19 -2.15
CA ASN A 251 -1.74 -11.14 -1.55
C ASN A 251 -0.78 -10.19 -2.28
N LYS A 252 -1.22 -9.50 -3.33
CA LYS A 252 -0.38 -8.53 -4.05
C LYS A 252 -0.92 -7.11 -3.88
N VAL A 253 -0.02 -6.19 -3.59
CA VAL A 253 -0.29 -4.75 -3.52
C VAL A 253 0.44 -4.10 -4.69
N VAL A 254 -0.29 -3.31 -5.47
CA VAL A 254 0.27 -2.54 -6.58
C VAL A 254 0.53 -1.12 -6.12
N LEU A 255 1.76 -0.66 -6.27
CA LEU A 255 2.21 0.66 -5.87
C LEU A 255 2.82 1.38 -7.08
N PRO A 256 2.28 2.51 -7.52
CA PRO A 256 2.94 3.35 -8.51
C PRO A 256 4.33 3.79 -8.05
N ARG A 257 5.36 3.66 -8.91
CA ARG A 257 6.76 4.06 -8.59
C ARG A 257 6.90 5.50 -8.11
N LYS A 258 5.93 6.39 -8.46
CA LYS A 258 5.91 7.77 -7.99
C LYS A 258 5.95 7.89 -6.46
N HIS A 259 5.43 6.90 -5.71
CA HIS A 259 5.46 6.91 -4.24
C HIS A 259 6.87 6.66 -3.68
N VAL A 260 7.69 5.87 -4.37
CA VAL A 260 9.11 5.69 -4.04
C VAL A 260 9.90 6.95 -4.39
N ILE A 261 9.66 7.53 -5.57
CA ILE A 261 10.32 8.77 -6.00
C ILE A 261 10.02 9.94 -5.06
N LYS A 262 8.82 10.00 -4.46
CA LYS A 262 8.46 11.01 -3.46
C LYS A 262 9.38 11.02 -2.23
N LEU A 263 10.11 9.91 -1.94
CA LEU A 263 11.07 9.86 -0.83
C LEU A 263 12.24 10.84 -1.00
N LEU A 264 12.55 11.27 -2.21
CA LEU A 264 13.55 12.30 -2.47
C LEU A 264 13.13 13.68 -1.92
N TYR A 265 11.83 13.92 -1.79
CA TYR A 265 11.25 15.23 -1.43
C TYR A 265 10.48 15.23 -0.11
N LYS A 266 10.03 14.04 0.34
CA LYS A 266 9.17 13.88 1.53
C LYS A 266 9.66 12.75 2.42
N GLN A 267 9.47 12.91 3.72
CA GLN A 267 9.72 11.83 4.68
C GLN A 267 8.70 10.68 4.48
N LEU A 268 9.10 9.46 4.78
CA LEU A 268 8.28 8.26 4.60
C LEU A 268 6.92 8.35 5.31
N ASN A 269 6.88 8.91 6.52
CA ASN A 269 5.65 9.09 7.30
C ASN A 269 4.64 10.07 6.67
N LYS A 270 5.07 10.88 5.70
CA LYS A 270 4.23 11.81 4.92
C LYS A 270 3.75 11.23 3.59
N ILE A 271 4.03 9.95 3.32
CA ILE A 271 3.61 9.23 2.11
C ILE A 271 2.65 8.12 2.55
N ALA A 272 1.35 8.43 2.57
CA ALA A 272 0.32 7.54 3.12
C ALA A 272 0.30 6.14 2.48
N GLU A 273 0.59 6.05 1.19
CA GLU A 273 0.53 4.80 0.43
C GLU A 273 1.76 3.90 0.61
N LEU A 274 2.85 4.43 1.21
CA LEU A 274 4.14 3.75 1.35
C LEU A 274 4.50 3.54 2.83
N SER A 275 4.23 2.34 3.37
CA SER A 275 4.64 1.96 4.74
C SER A 275 6.10 1.47 4.78
N LYS A 276 6.70 1.43 5.98
CA LYS A 276 8.05 0.85 6.20
C LYS A 276 8.15 -0.60 5.69
N GLY A 277 7.09 -1.40 5.91
CA GLY A 277 7.04 -2.78 5.46
C GLY A 277 7.04 -2.88 3.93
N LYS A 278 6.21 -2.06 3.23
CA LYS A 278 6.17 -2.00 1.76
C LYS A 278 7.51 -1.57 1.18
N LEU A 279 8.15 -0.57 1.79
CA LEU A 279 9.47 -0.11 1.37
C LEU A 279 10.54 -1.21 1.53
N ARG A 280 10.50 -1.97 2.63
CA ARG A 280 11.41 -3.12 2.85
C ARG A 280 11.24 -4.18 1.76
N LYS A 281 10.01 -4.51 1.36
CA LYS A 281 9.75 -5.45 0.25
C LYS A 281 10.27 -4.90 -1.09
N ILE A 282 10.10 -3.61 -1.35
CA ILE A 282 10.65 -2.97 -2.54
C ILE A 282 12.18 -3.08 -2.55
N TYR A 283 12.86 -2.87 -1.43
CA TYR A 283 14.30 -3.04 -1.31
C TYR A 283 14.78 -4.48 -1.54
N GLN A 284 13.97 -5.48 -1.13
CA GLN A 284 14.26 -6.90 -1.40
C GLN A 284 14.14 -7.23 -2.88
N LEU A 285 13.11 -6.71 -3.57
CA LEU A 285 12.89 -6.93 -4.99
C LEU A 285 13.82 -6.09 -5.88
N TYR A 286 14.18 -4.90 -5.44
CA TYR A 286 14.98 -3.93 -6.17
C TYR A 286 16.10 -3.36 -5.26
N PRO A 287 17.17 -4.12 -4.98
CA PRO A 287 18.22 -3.69 -4.05
C PRO A 287 18.87 -2.34 -4.43
N LYS A 288 19.00 -2.07 -5.73
CA LYS A 288 19.54 -0.80 -6.26
C LYS A 288 18.74 0.42 -5.82
N VAL A 289 17.43 0.27 -5.54
CA VAL A 289 16.60 1.38 -5.02
C VAL A 289 17.06 1.83 -3.64
N LYS A 290 17.42 0.89 -2.77
CA LYS A 290 17.97 1.21 -1.44
C LYS A 290 19.27 1.98 -1.56
N MET A 291 20.20 1.51 -2.40
CA MET A 291 21.49 2.15 -2.66
C MET A 291 21.33 3.60 -3.17
N LEU A 292 20.44 3.82 -4.13
CA LEU A 292 20.16 5.15 -4.69
C LEU A 292 19.63 6.13 -3.64
N LEU A 293 18.71 5.67 -2.78
CA LEU A 293 18.17 6.51 -1.71
C LEU A 293 19.22 6.78 -0.63
N GLU A 294 20.07 5.81 -0.29
CA GLU A 294 21.17 5.99 0.64
C GLU A 294 22.18 7.02 0.10
N LEU A 295 22.57 6.91 -1.17
CA LEU A 295 23.43 7.90 -1.84
C LEU A 295 22.82 9.30 -1.79
N PHE A 296 21.52 9.44 -2.01
CA PHE A 296 20.82 10.71 -1.92
C PHE A 296 20.89 11.32 -0.52
N TYR A 297 20.55 10.53 0.51
CA TYR A 297 20.54 11.04 1.88
C TYR A 297 21.94 11.34 2.43
N GLU A 298 22.94 10.55 2.05
CA GLU A 298 24.35 10.82 2.38
C GLU A 298 24.79 12.16 1.79
N PHE A 299 24.55 12.38 0.49
CA PHE A 299 24.92 13.63 -0.16
C PHE A 299 24.20 14.84 0.44
N LYS A 300 22.89 14.67 0.68
CA LYS A 300 22.08 15.69 1.37
C LYS A 300 22.67 16.03 2.75
N SER A 301 23.11 15.03 3.50
CA SER A 301 23.77 15.23 4.79
C SER A 301 25.11 15.98 4.65
N ILE A 302 25.90 15.69 3.61
CA ILE A 302 27.16 16.40 3.34
C ILE A 302 26.90 17.89 3.11
N LEU A 303 25.89 18.24 2.31
CA LEU A 303 25.55 19.63 2.01
C LEU A 303 25.00 20.41 3.23
N HIS A 304 24.31 19.74 4.17
CA HIS A 304 23.60 20.41 5.27
C HIS A 304 24.43 20.48 6.57
N SER A 305 25.31 19.51 6.79
CA SER A 305 26.02 19.37 8.07
C SER A 305 27.45 19.95 8.05
N MET A 306 27.82 20.75 7.04
CA MET A 306 29.19 21.33 6.89
C MET A 306 30.28 20.25 7.10
N LYS A 307 30.08 19.07 6.50
CA LYS A 307 31.05 17.98 6.56
C LYS A 307 32.23 18.29 5.69
N SER A 308 33.38 17.73 6.04
CA SER A 308 34.65 17.96 5.37
C SER A 308 34.59 17.64 3.87
N VAL A 309 35.47 18.28 3.09
CA VAL A 309 35.68 18.01 1.65
C VAL A 309 35.96 16.53 1.38
N ASN A 310 36.65 15.85 2.29
CA ASN A 310 36.92 14.42 2.21
C ASN A 310 35.62 13.57 2.15
N ALA A 311 34.53 14.02 2.79
CA ALA A 311 33.26 13.35 2.71
C ALA A 311 32.62 13.45 1.31
N LEU A 312 32.78 14.59 0.63
CA LEU A 312 32.34 14.76 -0.76
C LEU A 312 33.15 13.85 -1.71
N GLU A 313 34.46 13.82 -1.58
CA GLU A 313 35.33 12.99 -2.41
C GLU A 313 35.03 11.49 -2.21
N SER A 314 34.87 11.07 -0.96
CA SER A 314 34.50 9.71 -0.63
C SER A 314 33.13 9.34 -1.22
N TRP A 315 32.15 10.26 -1.17
CA TRP A 315 30.85 10.07 -1.78
C TRP A 315 30.94 9.94 -3.31
N ILE A 316 31.70 10.81 -3.97
CA ILE A 316 31.93 10.75 -5.42
C ILE A 316 32.55 9.41 -5.83
N LYS A 317 33.52 8.92 -5.08
CA LYS A 317 34.14 7.61 -5.33
C LYS A 317 33.12 6.49 -5.16
N LYS A 318 32.38 6.47 -4.06
CA LYS A 318 31.35 5.47 -3.77
C LYS A 318 30.25 5.48 -4.83
N ALA A 319 29.71 6.66 -5.18
CA ALA A 319 28.62 6.78 -6.14
C ALA A 319 29.02 6.41 -7.58
N GLY A 320 30.31 6.51 -7.90
CA GLY A 320 30.86 6.14 -9.20
C GLY A 320 31.09 4.64 -9.39
N THR A 321 31.01 3.81 -8.33
CA THR A 321 31.28 2.35 -8.44
C THR A 321 30.13 1.58 -9.05
N ASP A 322 28.89 2.06 -8.91
CA ASP A 322 27.67 1.28 -9.21
C ASP A 322 27.11 1.46 -10.64
N ASN A 323 27.86 2.04 -11.52
CA ASN A 323 27.58 2.18 -12.96
C ASN A 323 26.17 2.73 -13.30
N PHE A 324 25.68 3.69 -12.49
CA PHE A 324 24.44 4.43 -12.73
C PHE A 324 24.68 5.58 -13.71
N SER A 325 24.12 5.51 -14.93
CA SER A 325 24.40 6.45 -16.01
C SER A 325 24.09 7.91 -15.66
N HIS A 326 22.92 8.15 -15.06
CA HIS A 326 22.49 9.50 -14.66
C HIS A 326 23.28 10.04 -13.47
N ILE A 327 23.70 9.18 -12.53
CA ILE A 327 24.56 9.57 -11.41
C ILE A 327 25.97 9.87 -11.90
N ASN A 328 26.51 9.08 -12.82
CA ASN A 328 27.82 9.35 -13.42
C ASN A 328 27.83 10.68 -14.17
N SER A 329 26.74 11.04 -14.86
CA SER A 329 26.60 12.36 -15.47
C SER A 329 26.60 13.48 -14.43
N PHE A 330 25.89 13.30 -13.32
CA PHE A 330 25.90 14.24 -12.19
C PHE A 330 27.29 14.39 -11.57
N ILE A 331 28.00 13.28 -11.33
CA ILE A 331 29.38 13.27 -10.81
C ILE A 331 30.31 14.02 -11.76
N THR A 332 30.18 13.82 -13.06
CA THR A 332 30.95 14.54 -14.07
C THR A 332 30.69 16.05 -13.98
N GLY A 333 29.42 16.45 -13.79
CA GLY A 333 29.07 17.85 -13.56
C GLY A 333 29.73 18.45 -12.31
N ILE A 334 29.68 17.72 -11.18
CA ILE A 334 30.36 18.13 -9.95
C ILE A 334 31.89 18.27 -10.16
N LYS A 335 32.53 17.31 -10.82
CA LYS A 335 33.97 17.35 -11.07
C LYS A 335 34.40 18.55 -11.92
N LYS A 336 33.59 18.95 -12.91
CA LYS A 336 33.83 20.15 -13.74
C LYS A 336 33.76 21.46 -12.96
N ASP A 337 33.07 21.46 -11.84
CA ASP A 337 32.83 22.66 -11.01
C ASP A 337 33.16 22.40 -9.53
N PHE A 338 34.15 21.55 -9.31
CA PHE A 338 34.46 20.99 -7.98
C PHE A 338 34.74 22.04 -6.92
N ASP A 339 35.50 23.09 -7.26
CA ASP A 339 35.87 24.14 -6.29
C ASP A 339 34.62 24.91 -5.82
N ALA A 340 33.72 25.25 -6.73
CA ALA A 340 32.47 25.93 -6.35
C ALA A 340 31.54 25.04 -5.52
N VAL A 341 31.50 23.73 -5.79
CA VAL A 341 30.73 22.75 -4.97
C VAL A 341 31.42 22.57 -3.60
N LYS A 342 32.77 22.48 -3.54
CA LYS A 342 33.54 22.44 -2.30
C LYS A 342 33.25 23.65 -1.44
N ASN A 343 33.31 24.85 -2.03
CA ASN A 343 33.02 26.10 -1.33
C ASN A 343 31.59 26.19 -0.80
N SER A 344 30.64 25.42 -1.37
CA SER A 344 29.29 25.36 -0.87
C SER A 344 29.12 24.49 0.40
N ILE A 345 30.11 23.68 0.74
CA ILE A 345 30.08 22.78 1.91
C ILE A 345 30.84 23.43 3.09
N LEU A 346 31.83 24.28 2.79
CA LEU A 346 32.60 25.06 3.78
C LEU A 346 31.79 26.28 4.26
#